data_5296967c05bc3558861aa065f12fec15
#
_entry.id   5296967c05bc3558861aa065f12fec15
#
_cell.length_a   1.000
_cell.length_b   1.000
_cell.length_c   1.000
_cell.angle_alpha   90.00
_cell.angle_beta   90.00
_cell.angle_gamma   90.00
#
_symmetry.space_group_name_H-M   'P 1'
#
loop_
_entity.id
_entity.type
_entity.pdbx_description
1 polymer ?
#
loop_
_entity_poly.entity_id
_entity_poly.type
_entity_poly.pdbx_seq_one_letter_code
_entity_poly.pdbx_strand_id
1 'polypeptide(L)'
;MTKTSPEIFKIFKSSKVMKFLTILFLKIFLFPNFLMAETIPRKSNILKQSRDCFKDSGTQVCKELVSEIEKLQLVVFDQKRFKCQSSLLGLQTEIIEAYFLKNFLNERISLTIPYVIKNC
;
A
#
# COMPACT_ATOMS: atom_id res chain seq x y z
N MET A 1 19.48 -39.37 -27.41
CA MET A 1 18.25 -39.28 -28.22
C MET A 1 17.06 -39.50 -27.33
N THR A 2 16.42 -38.46 -26.85
CA THR A 2 15.20 -38.52 -26.05
C THR A 2 14.00 -38.61 -27.00
N LYS A 3 13.37 -39.77 -27.06
CA LYS A 3 12.07 -39.90 -27.74
C LYS A 3 11.03 -39.11 -26.94
N THR A 4 10.72 -37.92 -27.39
CA THR A 4 9.55 -37.18 -26.92
C THR A 4 8.30 -37.94 -27.39
N SER A 5 7.55 -38.47 -26.44
CA SER A 5 6.34 -39.21 -26.66
C SER A 5 5.30 -38.39 -27.40
N PRO A 6 4.74 -38.82 -28.54
CA PRO A 6 3.79 -38.04 -29.34
C PRO A 6 2.41 -37.92 -28.67
N GLU A 7 2.22 -38.50 -27.52
CA GLU A 7 0.93 -38.48 -26.81
C GLU A 7 0.59 -37.17 -26.15
N ILE A 8 1.60 -36.39 -25.71
CA ILE A 8 1.37 -35.08 -25.07
C ILE A 8 0.81 -34.05 -26.05
N PHE A 9 1.13 -34.18 -27.34
CA PHE A 9 0.64 -33.26 -28.39
C PHE A 9 -0.84 -33.49 -28.76
N LYS A 10 -1.39 -34.70 -28.50
CA LYS A 10 -2.82 -35.01 -28.79
C LYS A 10 -3.77 -34.36 -27.78
N ILE A 11 -3.33 -34.20 -26.52
CA ILE A 11 -4.14 -33.57 -25.47
C ILE A 11 -4.31 -32.06 -25.75
N PHE A 12 -3.30 -31.41 -26.35
CA PHE A 12 -3.36 -29.99 -26.71
C PHE A 12 -4.26 -29.66 -27.93
N LYS A 13 -4.65 -30.67 -28.72
CA LYS A 13 -5.46 -30.49 -29.93
C LYS A 13 -6.96 -30.54 -29.68
N SER A 14 -7.41 -30.72 -28.45
CA SER A 14 -8.82 -30.60 -28.10
C SER A 14 -9.23 -29.12 -28.08
N SER A 15 -9.96 -28.71 -29.13
CA SER A 15 -10.49 -27.35 -29.32
C SER A 15 -11.20 -26.78 -28.08
N LYS A 16 -11.74 -27.62 -27.21
CA LYS A 16 -12.41 -27.25 -25.98
C LYS A 16 -11.40 -26.84 -24.87
N VAL A 17 -10.27 -27.54 -24.76
CA VAL A 17 -9.22 -27.24 -23.77
C VAL A 17 -8.50 -25.94 -24.11
N MET A 18 -8.23 -25.69 -25.41
CA MET A 18 -7.63 -24.42 -25.84
C MET A 18 -8.54 -23.22 -25.58
N LYS A 19 -9.85 -23.35 -25.79
CA LYS A 19 -10.82 -22.29 -25.46
C LYS A 19 -10.90 -22.02 -23.95
N PHE A 20 -10.79 -23.06 -23.15
CA PHE A 20 -10.78 -22.92 -21.68
C PHE A 20 -9.50 -22.24 -21.17
N LEU A 21 -8.34 -22.60 -21.72
CA LEU A 21 -7.04 -22.00 -21.40
C LEU A 21 -6.98 -20.53 -21.84
N THR A 22 -7.49 -20.17 -23.03
CA THR A 22 -7.53 -18.77 -23.48
C THR A 22 -8.47 -17.92 -22.62
N ILE A 23 -9.61 -18.44 -22.20
CA ILE A 23 -10.54 -17.72 -21.31
C ILE A 23 -9.92 -17.55 -19.91
N LEU A 24 -9.20 -18.55 -19.40
CA LEU A 24 -8.49 -18.49 -18.11
C LEU A 24 -7.34 -17.48 -18.17
N PHE A 25 -6.55 -17.49 -19.24
CA PHE A 25 -5.47 -16.51 -19.47
C PHE A 25 -6.02 -15.09 -19.63
N LEU A 26 -7.11 -14.90 -20.36
CA LEU A 26 -7.74 -13.60 -20.53
C LEU A 26 -8.27 -13.05 -19.20
N LYS A 27 -8.83 -13.89 -18.34
CA LYS A 27 -9.26 -13.47 -17.00
C LYS A 27 -8.10 -13.06 -16.12
N ILE A 28 -6.97 -13.74 -16.16
CA ILE A 28 -5.76 -13.40 -15.39
C ILE A 28 -5.15 -12.09 -15.89
N PHE A 29 -5.18 -11.82 -17.20
CA PHE A 29 -4.63 -10.59 -17.77
C PHE A 29 -5.56 -9.37 -17.68
N LEU A 30 -6.89 -9.57 -17.73
CA LEU A 30 -7.87 -8.48 -17.66
C LEU A 30 -8.21 -8.02 -16.23
N PHE A 31 -7.78 -8.76 -15.19
CA PHE A 31 -8.00 -8.40 -13.78
C PHE A 31 -6.70 -8.24 -12.98
N PRO A 32 -5.68 -7.51 -13.46
CA PRO A 32 -4.51 -7.21 -12.62
C PRO A 32 -4.84 -6.23 -11.48
N ASN A 33 -6.01 -5.60 -11.51
CA ASN A 33 -6.36 -4.53 -10.58
C ASN A 33 -7.17 -4.99 -9.35
N PHE A 34 -7.56 -6.26 -9.26
CA PHE A 34 -8.41 -6.71 -8.15
C PHE A 34 -7.65 -6.91 -6.84
N LEU A 35 -6.30 -7.01 -6.88
CA LEU A 35 -5.47 -7.18 -5.68
C LEU A 35 -5.02 -5.85 -5.04
N MET A 36 -5.31 -4.70 -5.66
CA MET A 36 -4.81 -3.39 -5.20
C MET A 36 -5.77 -2.62 -4.28
N ALA A 37 -7.01 -3.10 -4.06
CA ALA A 37 -8.03 -2.33 -3.35
C ALA A 37 -8.05 -2.53 -1.82
N GLU A 38 -7.24 -3.45 -1.28
CA GLU A 38 -7.45 -3.96 0.09
C GLU A 38 -6.64 -3.26 1.20
N THR A 39 -5.88 -2.20 0.89
CA THR A 39 -5.00 -1.57 1.89
C THR A 39 -5.48 -0.22 2.42
N ILE A 40 -6.70 0.18 2.10
CA ILE A 40 -7.19 1.55 2.36
C ILE A 40 -7.81 1.78 3.75
N PRO A 41 -8.32 0.81 4.51
CA PRO A 41 -8.90 1.11 5.83
C PRO A 41 -7.90 1.71 6.82
N ARG A 42 -6.64 1.35 6.76
CA ARG A 42 -5.57 1.89 7.63
C ARG A 42 -5.20 3.34 7.31
N LYS A 43 -5.26 3.75 6.04
CA LYS A 43 -4.95 5.12 5.62
C LYS A 43 -5.86 6.15 6.28
N SER A 44 -7.16 5.93 6.28
CA SER A 44 -8.13 6.84 6.90
C SER A 44 -7.88 7.01 8.39
N ASN A 45 -7.57 5.92 9.09
CA ASN A 45 -7.25 5.94 10.51
C ASN A 45 -5.96 6.70 10.80
N ILE A 46 -4.90 6.46 10.02
CA ILE A 46 -3.62 7.17 10.14
C ILE A 46 -3.81 8.67 9.93
N LEU A 47 -4.57 9.09 8.92
CA LEU A 47 -4.83 10.51 8.67
C LEU A 47 -5.61 11.18 9.80
N LYS A 48 -6.58 10.48 10.39
CA LYS A 48 -7.33 10.98 11.55
C LYS A 48 -6.41 11.13 12.76
N GLN A 49 -5.67 10.08 13.11
CA GLN A 49 -4.73 10.10 14.24
C GLN A 49 -3.62 11.13 14.05
N SER A 50 -3.16 11.37 12.82
CA SER A 50 -2.19 12.42 12.52
C SER A 50 -2.71 13.81 12.86
N ARG A 51 -3.95 14.10 12.48
CA ARG A 51 -4.59 15.38 12.83
C ARG A 51 -4.76 15.52 14.34
N ASP A 52 -5.15 14.47 15.02
CA ASP A 52 -5.29 14.46 16.48
C ASP A 52 -3.92 14.66 17.17
N CYS A 53 -2.85 14.02 16.66
CA CYS A 53 -1.49 14.21 17.13
C CYS A 53 -0.99 15.67 16.94
N PHE A 54 -1.30 16.32 15.82
CA PHE A 54 -0.92 17.71 15.58
C PHE A 54 -1.68 18.70 16.45
N LYS A 55 -2.89 18.36 16.89
CA LYS A 55 -3.67 19.22 17.80
C LYS A 55 -3.17 19.11 19.23
N ASP A 56 -2.79 17.91 19.66
CA ASP A 56 -2.35 17.60 21.01
C ASP A 56 -1.01 16.84 20.96
N SER A 57 0.02 17.57 20.53
CA SER A 57 1.38 17.04 20.40
C SER A 57 1.92 16.54 21.72
N GLY A 58 2.40 15.32 21.76
CA GLY A 58 3.00 14.69 22.92
C GLY A 58 2.08 13.73 23.67
N THR A 59 0.93 13.41 23.12
CA THR A 59 0.08 12.32 23.59
C THR A 59 0.65 10.96 23.21
N GLN A 60 0.19 9.92 23.89
CA GLN A 60 0.48 8.52 23.55
C GLN A 60 0.06 8.20 22.11
N VAL A 61 -0.97 8.89 21.58
CA VAL A 61 -1.45 8.76 20.20
C VAL A 61 -0.34 9.04 19.17
N CYS A 62 0.47 10.09 19.36
CA CYS A 62 1.59 10.40 18.46
C CYS A 62 2.62 9.27 18.41
N LYS A 63 2.93 8.68 19.57
CA LYS A 63 3.90 7.59 19.67
C LYS A 63 3.42 6.32 18.98
N GLU A 64 2.17 5.95 19.22
CA GLU A 64 1.56 4.76 18.59
C GLU A 64 1.42 4.95 17.08
N LEU A 65 1.10 6.15 16.64
CA LEU A 65 0.96 6.51 15.24
C LEU A 65 2.26 6.31 14.43
N VAL A 66 3.43 6.62 15.00
CA VAL A 66 4.73 6.37 14.36
C VAL A 66 4.86 4.89 14.00
N SER A 67 4.54 3.99 14.94
CA SER A 67 4.59 2.54 14.69
C SER A 67 3.59 2.09 13.63
N GLU A 68 2.38 2.66 13.60
CA GLU A 68 1.38 2.33 12.59
C GLU A 68 1.79 2.80 11.18
N ILE A 69 2.43 3.97 11.09
CA ILE A 69 2.97 4.47 9.82
C ILE A 69 4.11 3.57 9.33
N GLU A 70 5.01 3.10 10.20
CA GLU A 70 6.07 2.17 9.84
C GLU A 70 5.52 0.87 9.26
N LYS A 71 4.52 0.30 9.89
CA LYS A 71 3.86 -0.92 9.38
C LYS A 71 3.25 -0.70 7.99
N LEU A 72 2.62 0.45 7.78
CA LEU A 72 2.05 0.79 6.46
C LEU A 72 3.14 1.02 5.41
N GLN A 73 4.27 1.64 5.79
CA GLN A 73 5.42 1.83 4.89
C GLN A 73 5.97 0.49 4.36
N LEU A 74 6.05 -0.53 5.21
CA LEU A 74 6.48 -1.87 4.78
C LEU A 74 5.50 -2.46 3.75
N VAL A 75 4.20 -2.35 4.00
CA VAL A 75 3.18 -2.85 3.07
C VAL A 75 3.26 -2.15 1.71
N VAL A 76 3.35 -0.82 1.69
CA VAL A 76 3.40 -0.07 0.42
C VAL A 76 4.75 -0.23 -0.30
N PHE A 77 5.82 -0.51 0.43
CA PHE A 77 7.12 -0.87 -0.13
C PHE A 77 7.05 -2.19 -0.89
N ASP A 78 6.49 -3.23 -0.28
CA ASP A 78 6.29 -4.55 -0.92
C ASP A 78 5.41 -4.44 -2.16
N GLN A 79 4.45 -3.51 -2.17
CA GLN A 79 3.62 -3.19 -3.31
C GLN A 79 4.30 -2.28 -4.36
N LYS A 80 5.57 -1.91 -4.15
CA LYS A 80 6.35 -0.99 -5.01
C LYS A 80 5.70 0.40 -5.18
N ARG A 81 4.92 0.84 -4.18
CA ARG A 81 4.25 2.15 -4.17
C ARG A 81 5.15 3.23 -3.54
N PHE A 82 6.27 3.51 -4.18
CA PHE A 82 7.34 4.37 -3.62
C PHE A 82 6.90 5.82 -3.36
N LYS A 83 5.97 6.36 -4.15
CA LYS A 83 5.42 7.71 -3.90
C LYS A 83 4.61 7.75 -2.60
N CYS A 84 3.81 6.72 -2.33
CA CYS A 84 3.09 6.59 -1.07
C CYS A 84 4.06 6.42 0.09
N GLN A 85 5.06 5.55 -0.05
CA GLN A 85 6.08 5.35 0.97
C GLN A 85 6.82 6.65 1.32
N SER A 86 7.26 7.41 0.32
CA SER A 86 7.92 8.71 0.52
C SER A 86 7.02 9.71 1.25
N SER A 87 5.72 9.75 0.91
CA SER A 87 4.76 10.62 1.59
C SER A 87 4.53 10.22 3.05
N LEU A 88 4.50 8.92 3.34
CA LEU A 88 4.40 8.40 4.71
C LEU A 88 5.65 8.68 5.54
N LEU A 89 6.84 8.59 4.94
CA LEU A 89 8.09 8.99 5.61
C LEU A 89 8.08 10.48 5.98
N GLY A 90 7.63 11.34 5.09
CA GLY A 90 7.46 12.76 5.37
C GLY A 90 6.49 13.02 6.52
N LEU A 91 5.34 12.33 6.52
CA LEU A 91 4.36 12.43 7.61
C LEU A 91 4.93 11.92 8.94
N GLN A 92 5.66 10.82 8.92
CA GLN A 92 6.32 10.30 10.11
C GLN A 92 7.31 11.30 10.70
N THR A 93 8.11 11.95 9.88
CA THR A 93 9.05 13.00 10.30
C THR A 93 8.32 14.17 10.97
N GLU A 94 7.22 14.67 10.36
CA GLU A 94 6.42 15.74 10.96
C GLU A 94 5.82 15.34 12.31
N ILE A 95 5.37 14.09 12.46
CA ILE A 95 4.81 13.59 13.73
C ILE A 95 5.89 13.50 14.81
N ILE A 96 7.08 13.01 14.45
CA ILE A 96 8.22 12.93 15.37
C ILE A 96 8.63 14.32 15.83
N GLU A 97 8.74 15.28 14.91
CA GLU A 97 9.03 16.67 15.24
C GLU A 97 7.95 17.27 16.17
N ALA A 98 6.67 17.07 15.85
CA ALA A 98 5.58 17.57 16.69
C ALA A 98 5.62 16.96 18.10
N TYR A 99 5.98 15.67 18.23
CA TYR A 99 6.11 14.99 19.51
C TYR A 99 7.26 15.54 20.36
N PHE A 100 8.43 15.78 19.76
CA PHE A 100 9.61 16.28 20.50
C PHE A 100 9.56 17.79 20.75
N LEU A 101 8.95 18.57 19.87
CA LEU A 101 8.91 20.03 19.92
C LEU A 101 7.61 20.60 20.53
N LYS A 102 6.98 19.84 21.41
CA LYS A 102 5.70 20.16 22.07
C LYS A 102 5.49 21.62 22.46
N ASN A 103 6.55 22.28 22.91
CA ASN A 103 6.46 23.59 23.53
C ASN A 103 6.58 24.75 22.54
N PHE A 104 6.79 24.48 21.23
CA PHE A 104 7.10 25.52 20.26
C PHE A 104 6.02 25.74 19.21
N LEU A 105 5.01 24.88 19.14
CA LEU A 105 4.06 24.92 18.02
C LEU A 105 2.63 24.79 18.54
N ASN A 106 1.99 25.92 18.76
CA ASN A 106 0.54 25.99 18.76
C ASN A 106 0.04 25.71 17.33
N GLU A 107 -0.72 24.64 17.18
CA GLU A 107 -1.44 24.30 15.96
C GLU A 107 -0.57 24.25 14.68
N ARG A 108 0.10 23.13 14.46
CA ARG A 108 0.89 22.88 13.25
C ARG A 108 0.00 22.35 12.13
N ILE A 109 -0.01 23.05 11.00
CA ILE A 109 -0.61 22.53 9.77
C ILE A 109 0.39 21.56 9.15
N SER A 110 -0.02 20.29 8.97
CA SER A 110 0.82 19.31 8.27
C SER A 110 0.95 19.64 6.78
N LEU A 111 2.18 19.70 6.31
CA LEU A 111 2.50 19.87 4.90
C LEU A 111 2.41 18.55 4.12
N THR A 112 2.54 17.42 4.81
CA THR A 112 2.62 16.09 4.17
C THR A 112 1.28 15.35 4.07
N ILE A 113 0.29 15.66 4.91
CA ILE A 113 -1.05 15.04 4.82
C ILE A 113 -1.65 15.10 3.41
N PRO A 114 -1.63 16.24 2.68
CA PRO A 114 -2.13 16.30 1.31
C PRO A 114 -1.44 15.34 0.35
N TYR A 115 -0.12 15.14 0.52
CA TYR A 115 0.64 14.19 -0.29
C TYR A 115 0.29 12.74 0.01
N VAL A 116 0.06 12.41 1.29
CA VAL A 116 -0.41 11.06 1.67
C VAL A 116 -1.79 10.79 1.08
N ILE A 117 -2.70 11.76 1.11
CA ILE A 117 -4.03 11.64 0.49
C ILE A 117 -3.91 11.36 -1.01
N LYS A 118 -3.02 12.09 -1.71
CA LYS A 118 -2.83 11.99 -3.15
C LYS A 118 -2.11 10.72 -3.58
N ASN A 119 -1.09 10.29 -2.85
CA ASN A 119 -0.15 9.26 -3.30
C ASN A 119 -0.45 7.87 -2.73
N CYS A 120 -1.21 7.81 -1.68
CA CYS A 120 -1.66 6.59 -1.03
C CYS A 120 -3.14 6.35 -1.28
#